data_3e631f3c6228aa466bef1279bcc11cc0
#
_entry.id   3e631f3c6228aa466bef1279bcc11cc0
#
_cell.length_a   1.000
_cell.length_b   1.000
_cell.length_c   1.000
_cell.angle_alpha   90.00
_cell.angle_beta   90.00
_cell.angle_gamma   90.00
#
_symmetry.space_group_name_H-M   'P 1'
#
loop_
_entity.id
_entity.type
_entity.pdbx_description
1 polymer ?
#
loop_
_entity_poly.entity_id
_entity_poly.type
_entity_poly.pdbx_seq_one_letter_code
_entity_poly.pdbx_strand_id
1 'polypeptide(L)'
;MKYVDMPLAMWLIFAKSFRNNLTTVLGIEPAKAKEITKKAKRKYKEIIARIPEFEKKDRFKMNLINCAMFSAFLLTMPTLPDVDAATEYYKKSMMTGMMQRFCRMSGKKKYSESDIKAMKDTAKLKAGDRNPYSWNMDFYEYEDGSGYEARFTSCGICRLMGELGL
;
A
#
# COMPACT_ATOMS: atom_id res chain seq x y z
N MET A 1 6.32 4.29 19.38
CA MET A 1 5.50 3.77 18.27
C MET A 1 6.43 3.69 17.07
N LYS A 2 6.67 2.48 16.56
CA LYS A 2 7.48 2.33 15.34
C LYS A 2 6.81 3.14 14.24
N TYR A 3 7.60 3.93 13.55
CA TYR A 3 7.11 4.87 12.54
C TYR A 3 6.41 4.20 11.35
N VAL A 4 6.61 2.93 11.14
CA VAL A 4 5.98 2.11 10.10
C VAL A 4 4.63 1.50 10.49
N ASP A 5 4.16 1.69 11.72
CA ASP A 5 2.90 1.04 12.13
C ASP A 5 1.66 1.82 11.66
N MET A 6 0.62 1.08 11.28
CA MET A 6 -0.66 1.67 10.89
C MET A 6 -1.43 2.14 12.12
N PRO A 7 -1.99 3.36 12.13
CA PRO A 7 -2.88 3.78 13.21
C PRO A 7 -4.03 2.79 13.42
N LEU A 8 -4.36 2.48 14.67
CA LEU A 8 -5.36 1.49 15.01
C LEU A 8 -6.72 1.71 14.32
N ALA A 9 -7.15 2.97 14.23
CA ALA A 9 -8.40 3.31 13.55
C ALA A 9 -8.37 2.93 12.05
N MET A 10 -7.26 3.19 11.37
CA MET A 10 -7.08 2.78 9.96
C MET A 10 -7.05 1.25 9.82
N TRP A 11 -6.31 0.57 10.72
CA TRP A 11 -6.33 -0.89 10.74
C TRP A 11 -7.75 -1.43 10.83
N LEU A 12 -8.57 -0.92 11.74
CA LEU A 12 -9.94 -1.42 11.94
C LEU A 12 -10.82 -1.22 10.70
N ILE A 13 -10.70 -0.04 10.06
CA ILE A 13 -11.46 0.28 8.84
C ILE A 13 -11.08 -0.68 7.70
N PHE A 14 -9.79 -0.81 7.40
CA PHE A 14 -9.34 -1.65 6.30
C PHE A 14 -9.52 -3.14 6.62
N ALA A 15 -9.23 -3.59 7.85
CA ALA A 15 -9.43 -4.98 8.23
C ALA A 15 -10.90 -5.43 8.12
N LYS A 16 -11.85 -4.54 8.44
CA LYS A 16 -13.27 -4.79 8.20
C LYS A 16 -13.56 -4.95 6.71
N SER A 17 -13.01 -4.07 5.88
CA SER A 17 -13.18 -4.13 4.42
C SER A 17 -12.56 -5.40 3.83
N PHE A 18 -11.32 -5.70 4.16
CA PHE A 18 -10.64 -6.94 3.76
C PHE A 18 -11.43 -8.18 4.18
N ARG A 19 -11.91 -8.24 5.43
CA ARG A 19 -12.73 -9.35 5.91
C ARG A 19 -14.01 -9.53 5.10
N ASN A 20 -14.72 -8.45 4.82
CA ASN A 20 -15.96 -8.52 4.03
C ASN A 20 -15.66 -9.03 2.61
N ASN A 21 -14.57 -8.59 2.02
CA ASN A 21 -14.20 -8.99 0.65
C ASN A 21 -13.58 -10.40 0.59
N LEU A 22 -13.09 -10.98 1.69
CA LEU A 22 -12.85 -12.43 1.74
C LEU A 22 -14.10 -13.22 1.38
N THR A 23 -15.26 -12.76 1.85
CA THR A 23 -16.54 -13.42 1.56
C THR A 23 -17.11 -13.00 0.21
N THR A 24 -17.18 -11.72 -0.09
CA THR A 24 -17.91 -11.22 -1.28
C THR A 24 -17.11 -11.35 -2.58
N VAL A 25 -15.79 -11.39 -2.53
CA VAL A 25 -14.92 -11.51 -3.71
C VAL A 25 -14.35 -12.91 -3.84
N LEU A 26 -13.89 -13.49 -2.74
CA LEU A 26 -13.20 -14.78 -2.76
C LEU A 26 -14.08 -15.97 -2.32
N GLY A 27 -15.35 -15.72 -1.98
CA GLY A 27 -16.29 -16.78 -1.61
C GLY A 27 -15.96 -17.50 -0.28
N ILE A 28 -15.09 -16.92 0.55
CA ILE A 28 -14.69 -17.55 1.81
C ILE A 28 -15.83 -17.41 2.84
N GLU A 29 -16.15 -18.49 3.48
CA GLU A 29 -17.13 -18.57 4.56
C GLU A 29 -16.92 -17.49 5.63
N PRO A 30 -17.98 -16.81 6.15
CA PRO A 30 -17.86 -15.71 7.11
C PRO A 30 -17.11 -16.08 8.39
N ALA A 31 -17.31 -17.30 8.91
CA ALA A 31 -16.59 -17.80 10.09
C ALA A 31 -15.09 -17.91 9.82
N LYS A 32 -14.71 -18.43 8.65
CA LYS A 32 -13.33 -18.55 8.20
C LYS A 32 -12.69 -17.19 7.94
N ALA A 33 -13.43 -16.26 7.33
CA ALA A 33 -12.99 -14.89 7.10
C ALA A 33 -12.65 -14.17 8.43
N LYS A 34 -13.41 -14.42 9.49
CA LYS A 34 -13.13 -13.90 10.82
C LYS A 34 -11.84 -14.48 11.40
N GLU A 35 -11.61 -15.78 11.24
CA GLU A 35 -10.38 -16.46 11.66
C GLU A 35 -9.15 -15.92 10.91
N ILE A 36 -9.25 -15.82 9.58
CA ILE A 36 -8.20 -15.25 8.72
C ILE A 36 -7.85 -13.83 9.19
N THR A 37 -8.85 -12.97 9.44
CA THR A 37 -8.63 -11.59 9.90
C THR A 37 -7.85 -11.55 11.22
N LYS A 38 -8.16 -12.46 12.15
CA LYS A 38 -7.43 -12.55 13.42
C LYS A 38 -5.98 -13.00 13.23
N LYS A 39 -5.73 -13.95 12.33
CA LYS A 39 -4.39 -14.42 11.97
C LYS A 39 -3.62 -13.33 11.21
N ALA A 40 -4.26 -12.65 10.26
CA ALA A 40 -3.68 -11.56 9.48
C ALA A 40 -3.18 -10.41 10.37
N LYS A 41 -3.89 -10.07 11.45
CA LYS A 41 -3.42 -9.06 12.40
C LYS A 41 -2.08 -9.44 13.06
N ARG A 42 -1.87 -10.70 13.39
CA ARG A 42 -0.59 -11.19 13.95
C ARG A 42 0.50 -11.19 12.88
N LYS A 43 0.18 -11.73 11.71
CA LYS A 43 1.10 -11.78 10.57
C LYS A 43 1.55 -10.38 10.13
N TYR A 44 0.65 -9.42 10.10
CA TYR A 44 0.97 -8.01 9.83
C TYR A 44 2.02 -7.46 10.81
N LYS A 45 1.85 -7.72 12.10
CA LYS A 45 2.83 -7.27 13.11
C LYS A 45 4.21 -7.91 12.92
N GLU A 46 4.26 -9.19 12.52
CA GLU A 46 5.50 -9.90 12.20
C GLU A 46 6.19 -9.27 10.98
N ILE A 47 5.43 -8.94 9.94
CA ILE A 47 5.94 -8.30 8.72
C ILE A 47 6.48 -6.91 9.05
N ILE A 48 5.69 -6.07 9.73
CA ILE A 48 6.09 -4.70 10.08
C ILE A 48 7.32 -4.68 11.00
N ALA A 49 7.48 -5.66 11.86
CA ALA A 49 8.63 -5.74 12.76
C ALA A 49 9.97 -5.95 12.03
N ARG A 50 9.96 -6.43 10.78
CA ARG A 50 11.14 -6.64 9.94
C ARG A 50 11.50 -5.42 9.11
N ILE A 51 10.56 -4.49 8.92
CA ILE A 51 10.75 -3.31 8.08
C ILE A 51 11.51 -2.24 8.89
N PRO A 52 12.63 -1.69 8.38
CA PRO A 52 13.33 -0.59 9.01
C PRO A 52 12.44 0.65 9.15
N GLU A 53 12.81 1.54 10.06
CA GLU A 53 12.11 2.80 10.23
C GLU A 53 12.26 3.69 8.98
N PHE A 54 11.15 4.34 8.62
CA PHE A 54 11.11 5.35 7.57
C PHE A 54 11.23 6.74 8.18
N GLU A 55 11.69 7.71 7.40
CA GLU A 55 11.65 9.10 7.80
C GLU A 55 10.23 9.60 8.02
N LYS A 56 10.04 10.56 8.94
CA LYS A 56 8.71 11.07 9.33
C LYS A 56 7.87 11.58 8.15
N LYS A 57 8.52 12.12 7.12
CA LYS A 57 7.86 12.73 5.95
C LYS A 57 7.83 11.83 4.72
N ASP A 58 8.16 10.56 4.86
CA ASP A 58 8.17 9.64 3.73
C ASP A 58 6.76 9.43 3.17
N ARG A 59 6.56 9.81 1.91
CA ARG A 59 5.27 9.73 1.24
C ARG A 59 4.87 8.30 0.86
N PHE A 60 5.85 7.42 0.65
CA PHE A 60 5.60 6.05 0.20
C PHE A 60 5.39 5.05 1.35
N LYS A 61 5.69 5.47 2.56
CA LYS A 61 5.51 4.65 3.75
C LYS A 61 4.12 4.00 3.83
N MET A 62 3.06 4.77 3.55
CA MET A 62 1.69 4.26 3.60
C MET A 62 1.43 3.19 2.55
N ASN A 63 2.07 3.26 1.39
CA ASN A 63 1.95 2.23 0.35
C ASN A 63 2.53 0.91 0.84
N LEU A 64 3.69 0.96 1.51
CA LEU A 64 4.31 -0.23 2.08
C LEU A 64 3.49 -0.83 3.23
N ILE A 65 2.95 0.00 4.12
CA ILE A 65 2.07 -0.44 5.22
C ILE A 65 0.82 -1.14 4.67
N ASN A 66 0.19 -0.59 3.64
CA ASN A 66 -0.98 -1.18 2.99
C ASN A 66 -0.61 -2.49 2.29
N CYS A 67 0.54 -2.55 1.64
CA CYS A 67 1.07 -3.79 1.07
C CYS A 67 1.31 -4.85 2.14
N ALA A 68 1.95 -4.50 3.25
CA ALA A 68 2.17 -5.41 4.37
C ALA A 68 0.85 -5.96 4.95
N MET A 69 -0.19 -5.13 5.00
CA MET A 69 -1.52 -5.57 5.41
C MET A 69 -2.13 -6.56 4.41
N PHE A 70 -2.09 -6.25 3.12
CA PHE A 70 -2.57 -7.14 2.06
C PHE A 70 -1.82 -8.48 2.07
N SER A 71 -0.49 -8.45 2.12
CA SER A 71 0.35 -9.65 2.22
C SER A 71 0.01 -10.50 3.44
N ALA A 72 -0.28 -9.86 4.58
CA ALA A 72 -0.69 -10.58 5.80
C ALA A 72 -2.01 -11.32 5.62
N PHE A 73 -2.97 -10.75 4.88
CA PHE A 73 -4.21 -11.44 4.54
C PHE A 73 -3.95 -12.61 3.58
N LEU A 74 -3.19 -12.39 2.50
CA LEU A 74 -2.85 -13.45 1.55
C LEU A 74 -2.17 -14.66 2.23
N LEU A 75 -1.13 -14.39 3.02
CA LEU A 75 -0.34 -15.43 3.72
C LEU A 75 -1.12 -16.21 4.79
N THR A 76 -2.31 -15.76 5.15
CA THR A 76 -3.16 -16.43 6.15
C THR A 76 -4.37 -17.13 5.55
N MET A 77 -4.53 -17.03 4.24
CA MET A 77 -5.53 -17.81 3.50
C MET A 77 -5.10 -19.28 3.39
N PRO A 78 -6.04 -20.21 3.32
CA PRO A 78 -5.72 -21.65 3.12
C PRO A 78 -5.09 -21.91 1.74
N THR A 79 -5.46 -21.13 0.74
CA THR A 79 -4.94 -21.17 -0.62
C THR A 79 -4.79 -19.75 -1.12
N LEU A 80 -3.67 -19.46 -1.77
CA LEU A 80 -3.47 -18.18 -2.44
C LEU A 80 -4.43 -18.08 -3.64
N PRO A 81 -5.17 -16.97 -3.78
CA PRO A 81 -5.94 -16.71 -4.98
C PRO A 81 -5.00 -16.49 -6.18
N ASP A 82 -5.50 -16.68 -7.38
CA ASP A 82 -4.79 -16.25 -8.59
C ASP A 82 -4.62 -14.72 -8.62
N VAL A 83 -3.81 -14.23 -9.55
CA VAL A 83 -3.43 -12.82 -9.65
C VAL A 83 -4.64 -11.92 -9.86
N ASP A 84 -5.60 -12.34 -10.68
CA ASP A 84 -6.79 -11.53 -11.01
C ASP A 84 -7.71 -11.44 -9.79
N ALA A 85 -7.99 -12.55 -9.13
CA ALA A 85 -8.78 -12.59 -7.90
C ALA A 85 -8.10 -11.82 -6.76
N ALA A 86 -6.78 -11.94 -6.61
CA ALA A 86 -6.01 -11.18 -5.62
C ALA A 86 -6.07 -9.67 -5.90
N THR A 87 -5.98 -9.27 -7.16
CA THR A 87 -6.06 -7.88 -7.60
C THR A 87 -7.43 -7.29 -7.31
N GLU A 88 -8.49 -7.99 -7.67
CA GLU A 88 -9.86 -7.53 -7.41
C GLU A 88 -10.17 -7.48 -5.91
N TYR A 89 -9.69 -8.48 -5.16
CA TYR A 89 -9.78 -8.50 -3.70
C TYR A 89 -9.10 -7.27 -3.06
N TYR A 90 -7.86 -6.98 -3.47
CA TYR A 90 -7.13 -5.80 -3.00
C TYR A 90 -7.85 -4.50 -3.34
N LYS A 91 -8.20 -4.32 -4.61
CA LYS A 91 -8.90 -3.13 -5.13
C LYS A 91 -10.18 -2.85 -4.35
N LYS A 92 -11.06 -3.83 -4.20
CA LYS A 92 -12.32 -3.67 -3.45
C LYS A 92 -12.08 -3.43 -1.96
N SER A 93 -11.06 -4.06 -1.39
CA SER A 93 -10.75 -3.91 0.03
C SER A 93 -10.18 -2.54 0.38
N MET A 94 -9.38 -1.95 -0.51
CA MET A 94 -8.84 -0.61 -0.34
C MET A 94 -9.85 0.50 -0.64
N MET A 95 -10.80 0.27 -1.54
CA MET A 95 -11.81 1.25 -1.95
C MET A 95 -12.99 1.34 -0.97
N THR A 96 -12.69 1.60 0.31
CA THR A 96 -13.70 1.89 1.32
C THR A 96 -14.48 3.17 0.98
N GLY A 97 -15.66 3.35 1.59
CA GLY A 97 -16.46 4.57 1.36
C GLY A 97 -15.69 5.87 1.65
N MET A 98 -14.79 5.84 2.65
CA MET A 98 -13.87 6.95 2.95
C MET A 98 -12.88 7.19 1.80
N MET A 99 -12.25 6.14 1.28
CA MET A 99 -11.31 6.24 0.17
C MET A 99 -12.00 6.67 -1.13
N GLN A 100 -13.18 6.17 -1.42
CA GLN A 100 -13.99 6.61 -2.57
C GLN A 100 -14.30 8.11 -2.50
N ARG A 101 -14.67 8.60 -1.31
CA ARG A 101 -14.91 10.03 -1.09
C ARG A 101 -13.62 10.86 -1.30
N PHE A 102 -12.51 10.40 -0.74
CA PHE A 102 -11.20 11.03 -0.92
C PHE A 102 -10.80 11.10 -2.40
N CYS A 103 -10.89 9.99 -3.14
CA CYS A 103 -10.57 9.94 -4.57
C CYS A 103 -11.46 10.89 -5.39
N ARG A 104 -12.77 10.94 -5.09
CA ARG A 104 -13.68 11.89 -5.76
C ARG A 104 -13.34 13.35 -5.50
N MET A 105 -12.90 13.67 -4.29
CA MET A 105 -12.47 15.04 -3.95
C MET A 105 -11.14 15.39 -4.62
N SER A 106 -10.17 14.47 -4.60
CA SER A 106 -8.85 14.66 -5.21
C SER A 106 -8.92 14.70 -6.73
N GLY A 107 -9.74 13.86 -7.36
CA GLY A 107 -9.90 13.82 -8.82
C GLY A 107 -10.54 15.07 -9.43
N LYS A 108 -11.10 15.97 -8.60
CA LYS A 108 -11.59 17.29 -9.06
C LYS A 108 -10.50 18.34 -9.14
N LYS A 109 -9.34 18.09 -8.56
CA LYS A 109 -8.20 19.00 -8.62
C LYS A 109 -7.52 18.84 -9.98
N LYS A 110 -7.33 19.97 -10.67
CA LYS A 110 -6.44 19.99 -11.83
C LYS A 110 -4.99 19.79 -11.35
N TYR A 111 -4.22 19.12 -12.17
CA TYR A 111 -2.78 19.02 -12.00
C TYR A 111 -2.16 20.41 -11.95
N SER A 112 -1.19 20.66 -11.08
CA SER A 112 -0.60 21.97 -10.85
C SER A 112 0.93 21.90 -10.74
N GLU A 113 1.60 23.01 -10.97
CA GLU A 113 3.04 23.15 -10.78
C GLU A 113 3.50 22.71 -9.38
N SER A 114 2.64 22.92 -8.36
CA SER A 114 2.95 22.47 -7.00
C SER A 114 3.00 20.94 -6.88
N ASP A 115 2.27 20.20 -7.71
CA ASP A 115 2.32 18.73 -7.74
C ASP A 115 3.60 18.24 -8.40
N ILE A 116 4.03 18.89 -9.49
CA ILE A 116 5.32 18.63 -10.15
C ILE A 116 6.46 18.88 -9.18
N LYS A 117 6.47 20.05 -8.55
CA LYS A 117 7.49 20.42 -7.56
C LYS A 117 7.54 19.39 -6.41
N ALA A 118 6.39 18.98 -5.91
CA ALA A 118 6.31 18.00 -4.82
C ALA A 118 6.87 16.63 -5.21
N MET A 119 6.68 16.20 -6.47
CA MET A 119 7.26 14.96 -6.97
C MET A 119 8.75 15.08 -7.22
N LYS A 120 9.21 16.21 -7.76
CA LYS A 120 10.62 16.53 -7.98
C LYS A 120 11.41 16.56 -6.65
N ASP A 121 10.85 17.19 -5.62
CA ASP A 121 11.44 17.21 -4.29
C ASP A 121 11.46 15.81 -3.66
N THR A 122 10.42 15.01 -3.89
CA THR A 122 10.37 13.61 -3.45
C THR A 122 11.44 12.76 -4.14
N ALA A 123 11.62 12.90 -5.45
CA ALA A 123 12.64 12.19 -6.20
C ALA A 123 14.05 12.53 -5.68
N LYS A 124 14.36 13.81 -5.45
CA LYS A 124 15.62 14.25 -4.85
C LYS A 124 15.85 13.68 -3.47
N LEU A 125 14.83 13.67 -2.63
CA LEU A 125 14.91 13.13 -1.26
C LEU A 125 15.17 11.63 -1.27
N LYS A 126 14.63 10.92 -2.26
CA LYS A 126 14.76 9.46 -2.41
C LYS A 126 16.04 9.01 -3.08
N ALA A 127 16.69 9.85 -3.87
CA ALA A 127 17.93 9.50 -4.57
C ALA A 127 19.07 9.04 -3.62
N GLY A 128 19.08 9.53 -2.38
CA GLY A 128 20.04 9.12 -1.33
C GLY A 128 19.50 8.09 -0.33
N ASP A 129 18.27 7.65 -0.46
CA ASP A 129 17.64 6.76 0.51
C ASP A 129 18.18 5.33 0.36
N ARG A 130 18.78 4.81 1.44
CA ARG A 130 19.33 3.46 1.50
C ARG A 130 18.39 2.45 2.15
N ASN A 131 17.17 2.85 2.52
CA ASN A 131 16.20 1.91 3.06
C ASN A 131 15.79 0.92 1.95
N PRO A 132 16.01 -0.39 2.13
CA PRO A 132 15.74 -1.39 1.09
C PRO A 132 14.28 -1.51 0.71
N TYR A 133 13.36 -1.03 1.54
CA TYR A 133 11.92 -1.01 1.26
C TYR A 133 11.42 0.36 0.80
N SER A 134 12.32 1.28 0.48
CA SER A 134 11.97 2.57 -0.09
C SER A 134 11.83 2.50 -1.61
N TRP A 135 11.54 3.64 -2.20
CA TRP A 135 11.43 3.82 -3.64
C TRP A 135 12.50 4.78 -4.09
N ASN A 136 13.20 4.44 -5.16
CA ASN A 136 14.03 5.37 -5.91
C ASN A 136 13.36 5.62 -7.27
N MET A 137 13.48 6.84 -7.76
CA MET A 137 12.92 7.22 -9.04
C MET A 137 13.79 8.23 -9.75
N ASP A 138 13.85 8.10 -11.07
CA ASP A 138 14.30 9.16 -11.95
C ASP A 138 13.10 10.04 -12.31
N PHE A 139 13.31 11.34 -12.34
CA PHE A 139 12.25 12.31 -12.57
C PHE A 139 12.57 13.16 -13.79
N TYR A 140 11.66 13.17 -14.74
CA TYR A 140 11.78 13.91 -16.02
C TYR A 140 10.58 14.84 -16.17
N GLU A 141 10.83 16.14 -16.13
CA GLU A 141 9.82 17.15 -16.40
C GLU A 141 9.71 17.37 -17.89
N TYR A 142 8.49 17.50 -18.43
CA TYR A 142 8.29 17.78 -19.84
C TYR A 142 8.66 19.23 -20.13
N GLU A 143 9.31 19.46 -21.30
CA GLU A 143 9.81 20.80 -21.69
C GLU A 143 8.68 21.83 -21.80
N ASP A 144 7.48 21.41 -22.19
CA ASP A 144 6.29 22.24 -22.31
C ASP A 144 5.58 22.51 -20.97
N GLY A 145 6.08 21.97 -19.86
CA GLY A 145 5.49 22.12 -18.54
C GLY A 145 4.15 21.40 -18.34
N SER A 146 3.71 20.57 -19.31
CA SER A 146 2.41 19.87 -19.24
C SER A 146 2.36 18.74 -18.23
N GLY A 147 3.54 18.24 -17.78
CA GLY A 147 3.60 17.14 -16.86
C GLY A 147 5.00 16.65 -16.57
N TYR A 148 5.09 15.40 -16.12
CA TYR A 148 6.35 14.73 -15.85
C TYR A 148 6.23 13.21 -16.06
N GLU A 149 7.36 12.56 -16.24
CA GLU A 149 7.54 11.13 -16.10
C GLU A 149 8.31 10.83 -14.81
N ALA A 150 7.88 9.83 -14.05
CA ALA A 150 8.61 9.29 -12.92
C ALA A 150 8.89 7.81 -13.16
N ARG A 151 10.16 7.45 -13.37
CA ARG A 151 10.59 6.08 -13.57
C ARG A 151 11.12 5.52 -12.25
N PHE A 152 10.41 4.57 -11.68
CA PHE A 152 10.85 3.92 -10.45
C PHE A 152 11.97 2.91 -10.74
N THR A 153 13.13 3.13 -10.11
CA THR A 153 14.31 2.26 -10.21
C THR A 153 14.40 1.23 -9.09
N SER A 154 13.69 1.49 -7.99
CA SER A 154 13.43 0.50 -6.94
C SER A 154 12.02 0.59 -6.41
N CYS A 155 11.47 -0.53 -5.97
CA CYS A 155 10.09 -0.63 -5.46
C CYS A 155 10.05 -1.41 -4.15
N GLY A 156 9.79 -0.73 -3.05
CA GLY A 156 9.71 -1.36 -1.72
C GLY A 156 8.60 -2.41 -1.61
N ILE A 157 7.49 -2.23 -2.34
CA ILE A 157 6.40 -3.22 -2.39
C ILE A 157 6.86 -4.50 -3.08
N CYS A 158 7.46 -4.39 -4.26
CA CYS A 158 7.93 -5.56 -5.01
C CYS A 158 8.95 -6.35 -4.19
N ARG A 159 9.86 -5.64 -3.51
CA ARG A 159 10.83 -6.26 -2.62
C ARG A 159 10.14 -7.00 -1.46
N LEU A 160 9.24 -6.33 -0.75
CA LEU A 160 8.55 -6.91 0.40
C LEU A 160 7.76 -8.15 -0.01
N MET A 161 6.98 -8.09 -1.10
CA MET A 161 6.19 -9.23 -1.57
C MET A 161 7.10 -10.38 -2.00
N GLY A 162 8.15 -10.13 -2.75
CA GLY A 162 9.10 -11.16 -3.15
C GLY A 162 9.78 -11.86 -1.97
N GLU A 163 10.18 -11.12 -0.91
CA GLU A 163 10.74 -11.70 0.32
C GLU A 163 9.71 -12.52 1.13
N LEU A 164 8.42 -12.27 0.92
CA LEU A 164 7.32 -13.02 1.53
C LEU A 164 6.86 -14.21 0.68
N GLY A 165 7.42 -14.39 -0.52
CA GLY A 165 7.03 -15.44 -1.46
C GLY A 165 5.68 -15.19 -2.14
N LEU A 166 5.33 -13.94 -2.37
CA LEU A 166 4.08 -13.48 -3.00
C LEU A 166 4.35 -12.86 -4.36
#